data_99dcbe14178cbb75388586192233863c
#
_entry.id   99dcbe14178cbb75388586192233863c
#
_cell.length_a   1.000
_cell.length_b   1.000
_cell.length_c   1.000
_cell.angle_alpha   90.00
_cell.angle_beta   90.00
_cell.angle_gamma   90.00
#
_symmetry.space_group_name_H-M   'P 1'
#
loop_
_entity.id
_entity.type
_entity.pdbx_description
1 polymer ?
#
loop_
_entity_poly.entity_id
_entity_poly.type
_entity_poly.pdbx_seq_one_letter_code
_entity_poly.pdbx_strand_id
1 'polypeptide(L)'
;MKERRKAVRIDDCLPLEYKILSKQEYEEELKAFPNSRSGVEQIELKYPFFSWFYYKLNESEEVSITEQAILDLLISLNNKIDSLIRLLKKEKELAEEDLCYKDPSNVNISGTGIRFSSPQMIKEGSFLKLHICIPLFPSFIIPILGKVVWTNKKGESYEVGVEFTAIHEDDRDALIHYIFIRQRRNIRKSRSL
;
A
#
# COMPACT_ATOMS: atom_id res chain seq x y z
N MET A 1 2.39 31.50 1.29
CA MET A 1 3.24 30.73 0.35
C MET A 1 2.46 29.50 -0.12
N LYS A 2 2.11 29.42 -1.41
CA LYS A 2 1.49 28.22 -1.98
C LYS A 2 2.57 27.16 -2.17
N GLU A 3 2.65 26.22 -1.26
CA GLU A 3 3.49 25.04 -1.40
C GLU A 3 3.01 24.24 -2.62
N ARG A 4 3.82 24.18 -3.66
CA ARG A 4 3.57 23.34 -4.84
C ARG A 4 3.79 21.89 -4.43
N ARG A 5 2.71 21.20 -4.05
CA ARG A 5 2.70 19.76 -3.81
C ARG A 5 3.19 19.05 -5.08
N LYS A 6 4.34 18.38 -4.99
CA LYS A 6 5.03 17.76 -6.15
C LYS A 6 4.47 16.40 -6.55
N ALA A 7 3.59 15.77 -5.76
CA ALA A 7 3.09 14.42 -5.99
C ALA A 7 1.55 14.35 -5.94
N VAL A 8 0.98 13.54 -6.83
CA VAL A 8 -0.45 13.20 -6.84
C VAL A 8 -0.78 12.41 -5.58
N ARG A 9 -1.92 12.72 -4.96
CA ARG A 9 -2.42 12.06 -3.75
C ARG A 9 -3.84 11.57 -3.95
N ILE A 10 -4.18 10.47 -3.29
CA ILE A 10 -5.54 9.96 -3.22
C ILE A 10 -5.96 9.73 -1.77
N ASP A 11 -7.25 9.94 -1.48
CA ASP A 11 -7.89 9.41 -0.28
C ASP A 11 -8.39 8.00 -0.61
N ASP A 12 -8.04 7.04 0.23
CA ASP A 12 -8.43 5.64 0.08
C ASP A 12 -8.53 4.95 1.44
N CYS A 13 -9.02 3.70 1.44
CA CYS A 13 -9.04 2.81 2.60
C CYS A 13 -8.07 1.67 2.35
N LEU A 14 -6.95 1.64 3.07
CA LEU A 14 -5.92 0.63 2.93
C LEU A 14 -5.60 -0.02 4.27
N PRO A 15 -5.37 -1.35 4.30
CA PRO A 15 -4.78 -2.00 5.46
C PRO A 15 -3.37 -1.46 5.69
N LEU A 16 -3.13 -0.96 6.89
CA LEU A 16 -1.89 -0.31 7.29
C LEU A 16 -1.48 -0.78 8.67
N GLU A 17 -0.23 -1.17 8.82
CA GLU A 17 0.44 -1.33 10.10
C GLU A 17 1.63 -0.39 10.21
N TYR A 18 1.93 0.02 11.43
CA TYR A 18 3.12 0.79 11.70
C TYR A 18 3.75 0.42 13.05
N LYS A 19 5.06 0.51 13.10
CA LYS A 19 5.86 0.41 14.33
C LYS A 19 6.65 1.69 14.50
N ILE A 20 6.60 2.28 15.69
CA ILE A 20 7.47 3.42 16.04
C ILE A 20 8.85 2.86 16.34
N LEU A 21 9.87 3.42 15.70
CA LEU A 21 11.26 3.02 15.86
C LEU A 21 12.02 4.03 16.72
N SER A 22 12.92 3.55 17.57
CA SER A 22 13.99 4.37 18.12
C SER A 22 14.95 4.82 17.01
N LYS A 23 15.77 5.84 17.28
CA LYS A 23 16.75 6.30 16.30
C LYS A 23 17.75 5.19 15.93
N GLN A 24 18.14 4.37 16.90
CA GLN A 24 19.07 3.26 16.67
C GLN A 24 18.43 2.17 15.80
N GLU A 25 17.21 1.72 16.13
CA GLU A 25 16.46 0.75 15.30
C GLU A 25 16.26 1.26 13.88
N TYR A 26 15.96 2.55 13.72
CA TYR A 26 15.79 3.15 12.39
C TYR A 26 17.10 3.12 11.56
N GLU A 27 18.24 3.43 12.18
CA GLU A 27 19.55 3.39 11.52
C GLU A 27 19.92 1.95 11.09
N GLU A 28 19.59 0.96 11.92
CA GLU A 28 19.79 -0.46 11.63
C GLU A 28 18.89 -0.92 10.46
N GLU A 29 17.60 -0.59 10.53
CA GLU A 29 16.63 -0.90 9.47
C GLU A 29 17.00 -0.21 8.14
N LEU A 30 17.43 1.07 8.20
CA LEU A 30 17.85 1.81 7.01
C LEU A 30 19.08 1.20 6.33
N LYS A 31 20.03 0.68 7.10
CA LYS A 31 21.20 -0.04 6.57
C LYS A 31 20.83 -1.39 5.95
N ALA A 32 19.88 -2.08 6.55
CA ALA A 32 19.39 -3.37 6.06
C ALA A 32 18.44 -3.23 4.86
N PHE A 33 17.77 -2.08 4.71
CA PHE A 33 16.71 -1.84 3.74
C PHE A 33 17.11 -2.15 2.29
N PRO A 34 18.28 -1.74 1.76
CA PRO A 34 18.69 -2.04 0.39
C PRO A 34 18.86 -3.54 0.10
N ASN A 35 19.11 -4.35 1.14
CA ASN A 35 19.27 -5.80 1.03
C ASN A 35 17.97 -6.56 1.36
N SER A 36 16.91 -5.85 1.76
CA SER A 36 15.59 -6.44 1.96
C SER A 36 14.86 -6.59 0.62
N ARG A 37 13.90 -7.50 0.57
CA ARG A 37 13.09 -7.69 -0.64
C ARG A 37 11.96 -6.67 -0.68
N SER A 38 11.69 -6.15 -1.87
CA SER A 38 10.49 -5.35 -2.13
C SER A 38 9.24 -6.21 -2.03
N GLY A 39 8.08 -5.59 -1.83
CA GLY A 39 6.79 -6.26 -1.88
C GLY A 39 6.50 -6.86 -3.25
N VAL A 40 6.93 -6.18 -4.32
CA VAL A 40 6.81 -6.66 -5.71
C VAL A 40 7.65 -7.91 -5.92
N GLU A 41 8.93 -7.95 -5.48
CA GLU A 41 9.79 -9.14 -5.58
C GLU A 41 9.21 -10.33 -4.81
N GLN A 42 8.64 -10.10 -3.63
CA GLN A 42 8.02 -11.17 -2.84
C GLN A 42 6.83 -11.79 -3.58
N ILE A 43 6.04 -10.98 -4.29
CA ILE A 43 4.93 -11.46 -5.10
C ILE A 43 5.40 -12.19 -6.35
N GLU A 44 6.42 -11.71 -7.05
CA GLU A 44 6.98 -12.37 -8.22
C GLU A 44 7.50 -13.76 -7.90
N LEU A 45 8.13 -13.93 -6.74
CA LEU A 45 8.56 -15.24 -6.25
C LEU A 45 7.39 -16.18 -5.95
N LYS A 46 6.30 -15.65 -5.41
CA LYS A 46 5.11 -16.43 -5.07
C LYS A 46 4.22 -16.73 -6.29
N TYR A 47 4.18 -15.81 -7.24
CA TYR A 47 3.36 -15.86 -8.45
C TYR A 47 4.20 -15.50 -9.70
N PRO A 48 4.96 -16.44 -10.29
CA PRO A 48 5.89 -16.16 -11.40
C PRO A 48 5.25 -15.52 -12.64
N PHE A 49 3.92 -15.66 -12.80
CA PHE A 49 3.19 -15.03 -13.91
C PHE A 49 2.76 -13.59 -13.62
N PHE A 50 3.01 -13.09 -12.42
CA PHE A 50 2.57 -11.76 -12.00
C PHE A 50 3.28 -10.65 -12.79
N SER A 51 4.58 -10.73 -13.00
CA SER A 51 5.36 -9.76 -13.77
C SER A 51 4.86 -9.66 -15.21
N TRP A 52 4.56 -10.80 -15.86
CA TRP A 52 3.98 -10.82 -17.21
C TRP A 52 2.60 -10.16 -17.25
N PHE A 53 1.76 -10.44 -16.25
CA PHE A 53 0.41 -9.90 -16.16
C PHE A 53 0.43 -8.39 -15.88
N TYR A 54 1.28 -7.96 -14.94
CA TYR A 54 1.47 -6.56 -14.60
C TYR A 54 2.03 -5.74 -15.77
N TYR A 55 2.99 -6.32 -16.49
CA TYR A 55 3.57 -5.73 -17.70
C TYR A 55 2.52 -5.57 -18.80
N LYS A 56 1.72 -6.61 -19.04
CA LYS A 56 0.67 -6.59 -20.07
C LYS A 56 -0.45 -5.59 -19.77
N LEU A 57 -0.80 -5.39 -18.51
CA LEU A 57 -1.77 -4.36 -18.09
C LEU A 57 -1.22 -2.94 -18.31
N ASN A 58 0.09 -2.75 -18.22
CA ASN A 58 0.74 -1.45 -18.40
C ASN A 58 0.96 -1.10 -19.88
N GLU A 59 1.16 -2.08 -20.75
CA GLU A 59 1.38 -1.86 -22.19
C GLU A 59 0.09 -1.68 -23.01
N SER A 60 -1.04 -2.21 -22.55
CA SER A 60 -2.28 -2.14 -23.32
C SER A 60 -3.05 -0.86 -22.97
N GLU A 61 -3.03 0.13 -23.87
CA GLU A 61 -3.91 1.30 -23.79
C GLU A 61 -5.41 0.93 -23.94
N GLU A 62 -5.73 -0.25 -24.48
CA GLU A 62 -7.08 -0.76 -24.67
C GLU A 62 -7.17 -2.24 -24.26
N VAL A 63 -7.51 -2.50 -23.01
CA VAL A 63 -7.96 -3.82 -22.58
C VAL A 63 -9.39 -4.00 -23.10
N SER A 64 -9.64 -5.04 -23.91
CA SER A 64 -10.98 -5.32 -24.42
C SER A 64 -11.96 -5.62 -23.27
N ILE A 65 -13.26 -5.35 -23.49
CA ILE A 65 -14.31 -5.63 -22.49
C ILE A 65 -14.27 -7.10 -22.05
N THR A 66 -13.94 -8.01 -22.95
CA THR A 66 -13.84 -9.45 -22.67
C THR A 66 -12.64 -9.76 -21.77
N GLU A 67 -11.47 -9.18 -22.03
CA GLU A 67 -10.28 -9.33 -21.20
C GLU A 67 -10.52 -8.75 -19.81
N GLN A 68 -11.17 -7.59 -19.71
CA GLN A 68 -11.53 -7.00 -18.43
C GLN A 68 -12.46 -7.91 -17.62
N ALA A 69 -13.47 -8.51 -18.26
CA ALA A 69 -14.39 -9.43 -17.61
C ALA A 69 -13.70 -10.71 -17.13
N ILE A 70 -12.75 -11.25 -17.90
CA ILE A 70 -11.92 -12.40 -17.50
C ILE A 70 -11.06 -12.04 -16.29
N LEU A 71 -10.44 -10.86 -16.30
CA LEU A 71 -9.63 -10.36 -15.17
C LEU A 71 -10.46 -10.21 -13.90
N ASP A 72 -11.63 -9.60 -14.00
CA ASP A 72 -12.54 -9.42 -12.86
C ASP A 72 -13.01 -10.78 -12.30
N LEU A 73 -13.24 -11.77 -13.17
CA LEU A 73 -13.58 -13.13 -12.77
C LEU A 73 -12.42 -13.83 -12.05
N LEU A 74 -11.19 -13.70 -12.58
CA LEU A 74 -9.98 -14.27 -11.96
C LEU A 74 -9.71 -13.64 -10.59
N ILE A 75 -9.85 -12.32 -10.46
CA ILE A 75 -9.74 -11.59 -9.19
C ILE A 75 -10.79 -12.11 -8.18
N SER A 76 -12.04 -12.24 -8.64
CA SER A 76 -13.14 -12.77 -7.80
C SER A 76 -12.88 -14.20 -7.32
N LEU A 77 -12.37 -15.05 -8.21
CA LEU A 77 -12.03 -16.44 -7.90
C LEU A 77 -10.88 -16.51 -6.89
N ASN A 78 -9.83 -15.75 -7.10
CA ASN A 78 -8.69 -15.68 -6.17
C ASN A 78 -9.14 -15.21 -4.78
N ASN A 79 -9.95 -14.16 -4.70
CA ASN A 79 -10.49 -13.68 -3.41
C ASN A 79 -11.32 -14.75 -2.68
N LYS A 80 -12.04 -15.60 -3.42
CA LYS A 80 -12.77 -16.74 -2.83
C LYS A 80 -11.81 -17.82 -2.34
N ILE A 81 -10.75 -18.12 -3.10
CA ILE A 81 -9.71 -19.08 -2.71
C ILE A 81 -9.00 -18.59 -1.45
N ASP A 82 -8.61 -17.34 -1.38
CA ASP A 82 -7.99 -16.74 -0.20
C ASP A 82 -8.92 -16.78 1.01
N SER A 83 -10.21 -16.57 0.80
CA SER A 83 -11.22 -16.70 1.87
C SER A 83 -11.35 -18.15 2.37
N LEU A 84 -11.29 -19.15 1.48
CA LEU A 84 -11.30 -20.57 1.84
C LEU A 84 -10.02 -20.98 2.57
N ILE A 85 -8.86 -20.52 2.11
CA ILE A 85 -7.56 -20.77 2.76
C ILE A 85 -7.58 -20.22 4.19
N ARG A 86 -8.17 -19.02 4.41
CA ARG A 86 -8.35 -18.45 5.76
C ARG A 86 -9.22 -19.32 6.66
N LEU A 87 -10.33 -19.80 6.14
CA LEU A 87 -11.24 -20.68 6.89
C LEU A 87 -10.57 -22.00 7.28
N LEU A 88 -9.66 -22.52 6.44
CA LEU A 88 -8.92 -23.75 6.66
C LEU A 88 -7.69 -23.57 7.56
N LYS A 89 -7.03 -22.42 7.51
CA LYS A 89 -5.87 -22.06 8.34
C LYS A 89 -6.25 -21.52 9.72
N LYS A 90 -7.35 -21.99 10.32
CA LYS A 90 -7.64 -21.72 11.72
C LYS A 90 -6.50 -22.28 12.57
N GLU A 91 -5.74 -21.36 13.16
CA GLU A 91 -4.68 -21.57 14.14
C GLU A 91 -3.25 -21.72 13.59
N LYS A 92 -2.43 -20.73 13.97
CA LYS A 92 -0.97 -20.63 13.98
C LYS A 92 -0.26 -20.28 12.67
N GLU A 93 0.51 -19.19 12.76
CA GLU A 93 1.48 -18.65 11.82
C GLU A 93 0.96 -17.69 10.73
N LEU A 94 0.49 -16.51 11.16
CA LEU A 94 0.02 -15.45 10.28
C LEU A 94 0.62 -14.10 10.73
N ALA A 95 1.93 -13.87 10.57
CA ALA A 95 2.50 -12.60 11.03
C ALA A 95 2.55 -11.49 9.97
N GLU A 96 2.74 -11.81 8.68
CA GLU A 96 2.88 -10.78 7.63
C GLU A 96 1.81 -10.89 6.52
N GLU A 97 1.35 -12.09 6.19
CA GLU A 97 0.27 -12.30 5.19
C GLU A 97 -1.09 -11.79 5.69
N ASP A 98 -1.21 -11.53 7.01
CA ASP A 98 -2.46 -11.13 7.66
C ASP A 98 -2.81 -9.64 7.45
N LEU A 99 -1.84 -8.80 7.09
CA LEU A 99 -2.07 -7.35 6.96
C LEU A 99 -3.10 -7.03 5.88
N CYS A 100 -3.04 -7.69 4.72
CA CYS A 100 -3.97 -7.42 3.61
C CYS A 100 -5.42 -7.78 3.95
N TYR A 101 -5.64 -8.44 5.07
CA TYR A 101 -6.95 -8.87 5.56
C TYR A 101 -7.43 -8.12 6.81
N LYS A 102 -6.61 -7.21 7.34
CA LYS A 102 -7.02 -6.34 8.44
C LYS A 102 -8.01 -5.28 7.96
N ASP A 103 -8.75 -4.75 8.91
CA ASP A 103 -9.67 -3.66 8.63
C ASP A 103 -8.91 -2.47 8.02
N PRO A 104 -9.36 -1.97 6.86
CA PRO A 104 -8.67 -0.89 6.20
C PRO A 104 -8.82 0.42 6.97
N SER A 105 -7.75 1.17 7.03
CA SER A 105 -7.70 2.51 7.61
C SER A 105 -7.85 3.58 6.54
N ASN A 106 -8.56 4.68 6.86
CA ASN A 106 -8.61 5.84 5.99
C ASN A 106 -7.24 6.49 5.89
N VAL A 107 -6.71 6.57 4.67
CA VAL A 107 -5.41 7.14 4.39
C VAL A 107 -5.49 8.17 3.26
N ASN A 108 -4.54 9.12 3.25
CA ASN A 108 -4.26 9.97 2.09
C ASN A 108 -2.82 9.70 1.68
N ILE A 109 -2.63 9.06 0.52
CA ILE A 109 -1.34 8.49 0.11
C ILE A 109 -0.84 9.06 -1.21
N SER A 110 0.49 9.14 -1.35
CA SER A 110 1.20 9.50 -2.58
C SER A 110 2.48 8.68 -2.70
N GLY A 111 3.22 8.79 -3.81
CA GLY A 111 4.52 8.12 -3.97
C GLY A 111 5.63 8.60 -3.01
N THR A 112 5.39 9.64 -2.19
CA THR A 112 6.41 10.24 -1.30
C THR A 112 5.98 10.31 0.16
N GLY A 113 4.74 9.95 0.49
CA GLY A 113 4.27 10.04 1.87
C GLY A 113 2.81 9.66 2.04
N ILE A 114 2.43 9.49 3.29
CA ILE A 114 1.10 9.07 3.71
C ILE A 114 0.61 9.92 4.88
N ARG A 115 -0.70 10.12 4.95
CA ARG A 115 -1.43 10.61 6.12
C ARG A 115 -2.40 9.53 6.56
N PHE A 116 -2.45 9.25 7.84
CA PHE A 116 -3.38 8.28 8.43
C PHE A 116 -3.82 8.71 9.83
N SER A 117 -4.81 8.03 10.38
CA SER A 117 -5.29 8.26 11.75
C SER A 117 -4.64 7.28 12.71
N SER A 118 -4.14 7.79 13.85
CA SER A 118 -3.56 7.01 14.95
C SER A 118 -4.37 7.21 16.23
N PRO A 119 -4.62 6.18 17.03
CA PRO A 119 -5.28 6.33 18.33
C PRO A 119 -4.37 7.01 19.37
N GLN A 120 -3.06 6.99 19.16
CA GLN A 120 -2.07 7.60 20.06
C GLN A 120 -1.30 8.73 19.38
N MET A 121 -0.87 9.68 20.18
CA MET A 121 -0.01 10.77 19.69
C MET A 121 1.37 10.22 19.29
N ILE A 122 1.78 10.48 18.07
CA ILE A 122 3.13 10.19 17.59
C ILE A 122 3.85 11.54 17.41
N LYS A 123 4.99 11.70 18.07
CA LYS A 123 5.73 12.96 18.05
C LYS A 123 6.30 13.25 16.66
N GLU A 124 6.30 14.52 16.27
CA GLU A 124 7.00 14.98 15.07
C GLU A 124 8.48 14.61 15.14
N GLY A 125 9.06 14.21 14.02
CA GLY A 125 10.43 13.72 13.95
C GLY A 125 10.61 12.25 14.33
N SER A 126 9.59 11.55 14.83
CA SER A 126 9.64 10.10 15.08
C SER A 126 9.81 9.32 13.79
N PHE A 127 10.50 8.19 13.86
CA PHE A 127 10.68 7.27 12.76
C PHE A 127 9.69 6.12 12.84
N LEU A 128 9.16 5.72 11.69
CA LEU A 128 8.18 4.63 11.57
C LEU A 128 8.64 3.61 10.55
N LYS A 129 8.43 2.34 10.86
CA LYS A 129 8.36 1.26 9.87
C LYS A 129 6.89 1.04 9.56
N LEU A 130 6.55 1.17 8.29
CA LEU A 130 5.19 1.05 7.78
C LEU A 130 5.10 -0.17 6.88
N HIS A 131 4.00 -0.89 6.98
CA HIS A 131 3.60 -1.92 6.05
C HIS A 131 2.23 -1.53 5.49
N ILE A 132 2.12 -1.39 4.19
CA ILE A 132 0.88 -0.98 3.51
C ILE A 132 0.49 -2.07 2.54
N CYS A 133 -0.71 -2.64 2.69
CA CYS A 133 -1.25 -3.57 1.71
C CYS A 133 -1.83 -2.81 0.52
N ILE A 134 -1.32 -3.10 -0.67
CA ILE A 134 -1.84 -2.58 -1.93
C ILE A 134 -2.82 -3.61 -2.50
N PRO A 135 -4.12 -3.25 -2.65
CA PRO A 135 -5.15 -4.15 -3.12
C PRO A 135 -5.17 -4.22 -4.66
N LEU A 136 -4.03 -4.53 -5.25
CA LEU A 136 -3.92 -4.98 -6.63
C LEU A 136 -4.09 -6.50 -6.67
N PHE A 137 -4.07 -7.10 -7.82
CA PHE A 137 -4.12 -8.55 -7.96
C PHE A 137 -2.78 -9.08 -8.47
N PRO A 138 -2.16 -9.99 -7.68
CA PRO A 138 -2.43 -10.31 -6.28
C PRO A 138 -2.13 -9.12 -5.35
N SER A 139 -2.79 -9.09 -4.18
CA SER A 139 -2.50 -8.06 -3.18
C SER A 139 -1.13 -8.31 -2.54
N PHE A 140 -0.40 -7.25 -2.24
CA PHE A 140 0.95 -7.34 -1.67
C PHE A 140 1.23 -6.21 -0.69
N ILE A 141 2.24 -6.43 0.15
CA ILE A 141 2.62 -5.52 1.22
C ILE A 141 3.87 -4.75 0.80
N ILE A 142 3.80 -3.43 0.85
CA ILE A 142 4.95 -2.55 0.64
C ILE A 142 5.57 -2.21 1.99
N PRO A 143 6.83 -2.61 2.26
CA PRO A 143 7.59 -2.14 3.40
C PRO A 143 8.14 -0.73 3.13
N ILE A 144 7.98 0.18 4.10
CA ILE A 144 8.41 1.57 3.99
C ILE A 144 9.03 2.02 5.30
N LEU A 145 10.13 2.76 5.22
CA LEU A 145 10.60 3.57 6.35
C LEU A 145 10.15 5.01 6.14
N GLY A 146 9.70 5.66 7.20
CA GLY A 146 9.20 7.02 7.13
C GLY A 146 9.51 7.84 8.38
N LYS A 147 9.40 9.16 8.22
CA LYS A 147 9.57 10.13 9.29
C LYS A 147 8.29 10.94 9.46
N VAL A 148 7.83 11.08 10.68
CA VAL A 148 6.67 11.91 11.01
C VAL A 148 7.02 13.38 10.80
N VAL A 149 6.28 14.06 9.94
CA VAL A 149 6.49 15.47 9.58
C VAL A 149 5.57 16.37 10.40
N TRP A 150 4.35 15.90 10.70
CA TRP A 150 3.40 16.63 11.53
C TRP A 150 2.40 15.68 12.17
N THR A 151 1.84 16.10 13.31
CA THR A 151 0.77 15.40 14.03
C THR A 151 -0.25 16.42 14.51
N ASN A 152 -1.52 16.20 14.18
CA ASN A 152 -2.62 17.06 14.59
C ASN A 152 -3.66 16.24 15.36
N LYS A 153 -4.15 16.77 16.49
CA LYS A 153 -5.24 16.15 17.23
C LYS A 153 -6.58 16.35 16.50
N LYS A 154 -7.33 15.26 16.32
CA LYS A 154 -8.64 15.27 15.68
C LYS A 154 -9.64 14.45 16.50
N GLY A 155 -10.38 15.13 17.36
CA GLY A 155 -11.27 14.45 18.32
C GLY A 155 -10.48 13.57 19.30
N GLU A 156 -10.81 12.28 19.33
CA GLU A 156 -10.14 11.28 20.18
C GLU A 156 -8.92 10.64 19.52
N SER A 157 -8.64 10.95 18.26
CA SER A 157 -7.52 10.40 17.49
C SER A 157 -6.55 11.50 17.03
N TYR A 158 -5.46 11.10 16.40
CA TYR A 158 -4.44 11.99 15.85
C TYR A 158 -4.27 11.71 14.36
N GLU A 159 -4.33 12.76 13.53
CA GLU A 159 -3.88 12.68 12.15
C GLU A 159 -2.36 12.82 12.10
N VAL A 160 -1.69 11.87 11.46
CA VAL A 160 -0.23 11.79 11.38
C VAL A 160 0.18 11.85 9.92
N GLY A 161 1.04 12.83 9.58
CA GLY A 161 1.64 12.95 8.27
C GLY A 161 3.06 12.42 8.29
N VAL A 162 3.34 11.46 7.40
CA VAL A 162 4.62 10.77 7.30
C VAL A 162 5.21 10.96 5.92
N GLU A 163 6.48 11.36 5.86
CA GLU A 163 7.30 11.39 4.66
C GLU A 163 8.06 10.06 4.53
N PHE A 164 8.06 9.46 3.35
CA PHE A 164 8.81 8.23 3.09
C PHE A 164 10.31 8.55 2.97
N THR A 165 11.11 7.91 3.81
CA THR A 165 12.56 8.05 3.83
C THR A 165 13.27 6.92 3.10
N ALA A 166 12.68 5.72 3.10
CA ALA A 166 13.12 4.61 2.25
C ALA A 166 11.91 3.80 1.79
N ILE A 167 11.87 3.50 0.50
CA ILE A 167 10.93 2.63 -0.21
C ILE A 167 11.67 2.06 -1.41
N HIS A 168 11.51 0.78 -1.72
CA HIS A 168 12.07 0.17 -2.92
C HIS A 168 11.49 0.83 -4.17
N GLU A 169 12.27 0.93 -5.23
CA GLU A 169 11.86 1.62 -6.46
C GLU A 169 10.67 0.93 -7.11
N ASP A 170 10.70 -0.39 -7.23
CA ASP A 170 9.61 -1.21 -7.77
C ASP A 170 8.31 -1.04 -6.96
N ASP A 171 8.41 -1.00 -5.62
CA ASP A 171 7.26 -0.77 -4.73
C ASP A 171 6.70 0.63 -4.89
N ARG A 172 7.57 1.63 -5.09
CA ARG A 172 7.15 3.01 -5.35
C ARG A 172 6.42 3.13 -6.67
N ASP A 173 6.91 2.49 -7.73
CA ASP A 173 6.29 2.48 -9.05
C ASP A 173 4.94 1.78 -9.01
N ALA A 174 4.86 0.63 -8.33
CA ALA A 174 3.60 -0.07 -8.10
C ALA A 174 2.58 0.78 -7.32
N LEU A 175 3.03 1.51 -6.29
CA LEU A 175 2.19 2.43 -5.52
C LEU A 175 1.69 3.59 -6.39
N ILE A 176 2.56 4.20 -7.20
CA ILE A 176 2.19 5.29 -8.12
C ILE A 176 1.17 4.79 -9.15
N HIS A 177 1.39 3.61 -9.71
CA HIS A 177 0.45 2.98 -10.64
C HIS A 177 -0.92 2.75 -10.00
N TYR A 178 -0.96 2.20 -8.78
CA TYR A 178 -2.19 2.05 -8.01
C TYR A 178 -2.93 3.38 -7.82
N ILE A 179 -2.21 4.44 -7.44
CA ILE A 179 -2.76 5.79 -7.27
C ILE A 179 -3.43 6.27 -8.56
N PHE A 180 -2.80 6.09 -9.73
CA PHE A 180 -3.38 6.49 -11.01
C PHE A 180 -4.63 5.69 -11.36
N ILE A 181 -4.66 4.38 -11.14
CA ILE A 181 -5.85 3.55 -11.36
C ILE A 181 -7.01 4.06 -10.51
N ARG A 182 -6.79 4.28 -9.22
CA ARG A 182 -7.81 4.75 -8.28
C ARG A 182 -8.31 6.14 -8.64
N GLN A 183 -7.42 7.05 -9.03
CA GLN A 183 -7.79 8.40 -9.46
C GLN A 183 -8.67 8.37 -10.72
N ARG A 184 -8.33 7.56 -11.73
CA ARG A 184 -9.14 7.39 -12.94
C ARG A 184 -10.53 6.87 -12.60
N ARG A 185 -10.66 5.89 -11.70
CA ARG A 185 -11.95 5.37 -11.24
C ARG A 185 -12.80 6.44 -10.53
N ASN A 186 -12.18 7.26 -9.68
CA ASN A 186 -12.87 8.33 -8.98
C ASN A 186 -13.40 9.41 -9.93
N ILE A 187 -12.62 9.80 -10.95
CA ILE A 187 -13.03 10.76 -11.99
C ILE A 187 -14.20 10.20 -12.82
N ARG A 188 -14.18 8.92 -13.17
CA ARG A 188 -15.30 8.30 -13.91
C ARG A 188 -16.59 8.30 -13.08
N LYS A 189 -16.52 7.93 -11.80
CA LYS A 189 -17.69 7.96 -10.89
C LYS A 189 -18.28 9.36 -10.74
N SER A 190 -17.45 10.42 -10.66
CA SER A 190 -17.92 11.79 -10.54
C SER A 190 -18.53 12.37 -11.83
N ARG A 191 -18.33 11.72 -12.99
CA ARG A 191 -18.93 12.14 -14.28
C ARG A 191 -20.23 11.38 -14.61
N SER A 192 -20.55 10.32 -13.88
CA SER A 192 -21.75 9.50 -14.06
C SER A 192 -22.85 9.81 -13.04
N LEU A 193 -22.68 10.86 -12.24
CA LEU A 193 -23.66 11.51 -11.36
C LEU A 193 -24.01 12.90 -11.91
#